data_94b867bbba66b3d474429041ce7c903d
#
_entry.id   94b867bbba66b3d474429041ce7c903d
#
_cell.length_a   1.000
_cell.length_b   1.000
_cell.length_c   1.000
_cell.angle_alpha   90.00
_cell.angle_beta   90.00
_cell.angle_gamma   90.00
#
_symmetry.space_group_name_H-M   'P 1'
#
loop_
_entity.id
_entity.type
_entity.pdbx_description
1 polymer ?
#
loop_
_entity_poly.entity_id
_entity_poly.type
_entity_poly.pdbx_seq_one_letter_code
_entity_poly.pdbx_strand_id
1 'polypeptide(L)'
;MKLEFSGIERRLEKLDVCLKKLKPFRSMQKDEILKDPYFQDIIERNLQVAAQSVIDIANRIISLDALKKPRDYYEAILILGQAGILPLDFAQKLAPIAGFRNILVHDYLEIDWEEVNSNLQHIGDLETYMQHVKNWMREQESTQ
;
A
#
# COMPACT_ATOMS: atom_id res chain seq x y z
N MET A 1 -16.15 -19.92 -12.77
CA MET A 1 -14.77 -19.74 -13.28
C MET A 1 -13.86 -19.35 -12.12
N LYS A 2 -12.73 -20.04 -12.01
CA LYS A 2 -11.79 -19.77 -10.93
C LYS A 2 -10.95 -18.53 -11.26
N LEU A 3 -10.87 -17.57 -10.32
CA LEU A 3 -10.07 -16.38 -10.49
C LEU A 3 -8.58 -16.69 -10.29
N GLU A 4 -7.74 -15.98 -11.04
CA GLU A 4 -6.29 -16.14 -10.97
C GLU A 4 -5.70 -15.08 -10.05
N PHE A 5 -5.21 -15.51 -8.89
CA PHE A 5 -4.70 -14.61 -7.85
C PHE A 5 -3.19 -14.49 -7.77
N SER A 6 -2.44 -15.17 -8.65
CA SER A 6 -0.98 -15.17 -8.54
C SER A 6 -0.35 -13.77 -8.57
N GLY A 7 -0.94 -12.88 -9.37
CA GLY A 7 -0.48 -11.49 -9.43
C GLY A 7 -0.69 -10.73 -8.13
N ILE A 8 -1.78 -11.01 -7.42
CA ILE A 8 -2.07 -10.42 -6.12
C ILE A 8 -1.15 -11.03 -5.07
N GLU A 9 -1.01 -12.35 -5.07
CA GLU A 9 -0.18 -13.06 -4.09
C GLU A 9 1.26 -12.58 -4.10
N ARG A 10 1.85 -12.42 -5.28
CA ARG A 10 3.22 -11.92 -5.40
C ARG A 10 3.38 -10.49 -4.87
N ARG A 11 2.38 -9.66 -5.09
CA ARG A 11 2.41 -8.27 -4.59
C ARG A 11 2.18 -8.21 -3.08
N LEU A 12 1.36 -9.10 -2.53
CA LEU A 12 1.22 -9.22 -1.07
C LEU A 12 2.53 -9.65 -0.42
N GLU A 13 3.24 -10.60 -1.02
CA GLU A 13 4.56 -11.02 -0.53
C GLU A 13 5.55 -9.85 -0.55
N LYS A 14 5.58 -9.09 -1.65
CA LYS A 14 6.46 -7.92 -1.78
C LYS A 14 6.14 -6.87 -0.75
N LEU A 15 4.85 -6.60 -0.55
CA LEU A 15 4.39 -5.65 0.46
C LEU A 15 4.84 -6.10 1.86
N ASP A 16 4.65 -7.37 2.19
CA ASP A 16 5.07 -7.91 3.48
C ASP A 16 6.57 -7.73 3.72
N VAL A 17 7.40 -8.01 2.71
CA VAL A 17 8.86 -7.82 2.80
C VAL A 17 9.20 -6.35 3.06
N CYS A 18 8.55 -5.43 2.35
CA CYS A 18 8.77 -3.99 2.56
C CYS A 18 8.42 -3.57 3.98
N LEU A 19 7.28 -4.05 4.51
CA LEU A 19 6.85 -3.70 5.86
C LEU A 19 7.82 -4.24 6.91
N LYS A 20 8.35 -5.43 6.73
CA LYS A 20 9.35 -6.00 7.64
C LYS A 20 10.65 -5.17 7.64
N LYS A 21 11.06 -4.65 6.48
CA LYS A 21 12.23 -3.78 6.38
C LYS A 21 11.99 -2.42 7.03
N LEU A 22 10.76 -1.94 7.03
CA LEU A 22 10.41 -0.62 7.57
C LEU A 22 10.22 -0.61 9.08
N LYS A 23 9.76 -1.72 9.66
CA LYS A 23 9.44 -1.79 11.09
C LYS A 23 10.54 -1.30 12.02
N PRO A 24 11.83 -1.67 11.85
CA PRO A 24 12.88 -1.21 12.76
C PRO A 24 13.03 0.32 12.82
N PHE A 25 12.68 1.01 11.74
CA PHE A 25 12.85 2.46 11.67
C PHE A 25 11.75 3.23 12.40
N ARG A 26 10.63 2.59 12.74
CA ARG A 26 9.50 3.27 13.42
C ARG A 26 9.89 3.77 14.81
N SER A 27 10.77 3.06 15.49
CA SER A 27 11.21 3.41 16.86
C SER A 27 12.52 4.19 16.90
N MET A 28 13.15 4.42 15.74
CA MET A 28 14.38 5.19 15.68
C MET A 28 14.08 6.69 15.76
N GLN A 29 14.98 7.43 16.41
CA GLN A 29 14.87 8.87 16.48
C GLN A 29 15.18 9.50 15.12
N LYS A 30 14.53 10.64 14.83
CA LYS A 30 14.75 11.39 13.60
C LYS A 30 16.23 11.64 13.33
N ASP A 31 16.96 12.08 14.35
CA ASP A 31 18.38 12.40 14.20
C ASP A 31 19.22 11.19 13.80
N GLU A 32 18.90 10.01 14.33
CA GLU A 32 19.59 8.78 13.98
C GLU A 32 19.38 8.42 12.51
N ILE A 33 18.15 8.59 12.03
CA ILE A 33 17.80 8.30 10.64
C ILE A 33 18.46 9.30 9.70
N LEU A 34 18.38 10.61 10.03
CA LEU A 34 18.86 11.66 9.13
C LEU A 34 20.40 11.73 9.08
N LYS A 35 21.10 11.16 10.05
CA LYS A 35 22.56 11.06 10.02
C LYS A 35 23.08 10.05 9.01
N ASP A 36 22.27 9.06 8.67
CA ASP A 36 22.68 7.96 7.79
C ASP A 36 21.91 8.01 6.47
N PRO A 37 22.55 8.45 5.39
CA PRO A 37 21.86 8.53 4.09
C PRO A 37 21.36 7.17 3.59
N TYR A 38 21.97 6.06 4.01
CA TYR A 38 21.47 4.74 3.65
C TYR A 38 20.11 4.44 4.29
N PHE A 39 19.88 4.91 5.53
CA PHE A 39 18.61 4.72 6.21
C PHE A 39 17.50 5.45 5.47
N GLN A 40 17.72 6.67 5.04
CA GLN A 40 16.74 7.44 4.27
C GLN A 40 16.39 6.73 2.97
N ASP A 41 17.41 6.24 2.26
CA ASP A 41 17.21 5.53 0.99
C ASP A 41 16.40 4.25 1.19
N ILE A 42 16.70 3.49 2.25
CA ILE A 42 15.97 2.26 2.57
C ILE A 42 14.50 2.58 2.87
N ILE A 43 14.25 3.59 3.71
CA ILE A 43 12.89 3.98 4.10
C ILE A 43 12.10 4.44 2.88
N GLU A 44 12.63 5.37 2.11
CA GLU A 44 11.94 5.94 0.95
C GLU A 44 11.66 4.87 -0.11
N ARG A 45 12.64 4.03 -0.41
CA ARG A 45 12.45 2.96 -1.41
C ARG A 45 11.39 1.96 -0.98
N ASN A 46 11.42 1.53 0.29
CA ASN A 46 10.45 0.54 0.77
C ASN A 46 9.05 1.12 0.92
N LEU A 47 8.92 2.39 1.30
CA LEU A 47 7.61 3.07 1.29
C LEU A 47 7.07 3.21 -0.13
N GLN A 48 7.94 3.54 -1.09
CA GLN A 48 7.55 3.64 -2.50
C GLN A 48 7.04 2.31 -3.03
N VAL A 49 7.78 1.23 -2.80
CA VAL A 49 7.40 -0.10 -3.28
C VAL A 49 6.14 -0.60 -2.57
N ALA A 50 6.01 -0.32 -1.27
CA ALA A 50 4.81 -0.67 -0.51
C ALA A 50 3.57 0.05 -1.06
N ALA A 51 3.67 1.36 -1.28
CA ALA A 51 2.56 2.15 -1.84
C ALA A 51 2.19 1.65 -3.24
N GLN A 52 3.18 1.38 -4.08
CA GLN A 52 2.94 0.85 -5.42
C GLN A 52 2.25 -0.52 -5.37
N SER A 53 2.66 -1.38 -4.44
CA SER A 53 2.04 -2.70 -4.26
C SER A 53 0.56 -2.59 -3.88
N VAL A 54 0.22 -1.67 -2.97
CA VAL A 54 -1.17 -1.39 -2.60
C VAL A 54 -1.99 -0.99 -3.82
N ILE A 55 -1.46 -0.09 -4.64
CA ILE A 55 -2.12 0.41 -5.86
C ILE A 55 -2.30 -0.72 -6.88
N ASP A 56 -1.25 -1.49 -7.11
CA ASP A 56 -1.27 -2.58 -8.10
C ASP A 56 -2.26 -3.68 -7.70
N ILE A 57 -2.32 -4.01 -6.40
CA ILE A 57 -3.29 -4.96 -5.87
C ILE A 57 -4.72 -4.45 -6.10
N ALA A 58 -4.97 -3.18 -5.78
CA ALA A 58 -6.29 -2.57 -5.96
C ALA A 58 -6.73 -2.65 -7.43
N ASN A 59 -5.85 -2.28 -8.35
CA ASN A 59 -6.16 -2.33 -9.78
C ASN A 59 -6.39 -3.76 -10.27
N ARG A 60 -5.64 -4.71 -9.73
CA ARG A 60 -5.82 -6.12 -10.10
C ARG A 60 -7.16 -6.65 -9.63
N ILE A 61 -7.57 -6.32 -8.41
CA ILE A 61 -8.89 -6.70 -7.87
C ILE A 61 -10.00 -6.10 -8.73
N ILE A 62 -9.87 -4.81 -9.07
CA ILE A 62 -10.87 -4.12 -9.91
C ILE A 62 -11.04 -4.86 -11.23
N SER A 63 -9.94 -5.27 -11.86
CA SER A 63 -9.97 -6.00 -13.11
C SER A 63 -10.61 -7.39 -12.94
N LEU A 64 -10.24 -8.13 -11.91
CA LEU A 64 -10.72 -9.49 -11.68
C LEU A 64 -12.20 -9.54 -11.30
N ASP A 65 -12.66 -8.55 -10.53
CA ASP A 65 -14.03 -8.52 -10.03
C ASP A 65 -14.95 -7.64 -10.91
N ALA A 66 -14.45 -7.22 -12.07
CA ALA A 66 -15.17 -6.40 -13.05
C ALA A 66 -15.79 -5.13 -12.43
N LEU A 67 -15.04 -4.48 -11.57
CA LEU A 67 -15.49 -3.24 -10.93
C LEU A 67 -15.29 -2.04 -11.86
N LYS A 68 -15.86 -0.90 -11.49
CA LYS A 68 -15.74 0.34 -12.24
C LYS A 68 -14.27 0.70 -12.47
N LYS A 69 -13.92 1.12 -13.69
CA LYS A 69 -12.56 1.56 -14.00
C LYS A 69 -12.24 2.86 -13.24
N PRO A 70 -11.15 2.90 -12.46
CA PRO A 70 -10.78 4.12 -11.73
C PRO A 70 -10.19 5.18 -12.67
N ARG A 71 -10.36 6.45 -12.32
CA ARG A 71 -9.77 7.58 -13.04
C ARG A 71 -8.31 7.80 -12.65
N ASP A 72 -7.94 7.40 -11.42
CA ASP A 72 -6.61 7.56 -10.89
C ASP A 72 -6.38 6.55 -9.76
N TYR A 73 -5.20 6.56 -9.19
CA TYR A 73 -4.82 5.60 -8.13
C TYR A 73 -5.59 5.86 -6.82
N TYR A 74 -5.91 7.10 -6.53
CA TYR A 74 -6.73 7.45 -5.37
C TYR A 74 -8.09 6.80 -5.47
N GLU A 75 -8.76 6.96 -6.60
CA GLU A 75 -10.08 6.38 -6.85
C GLU A 75 -10.03 4.84 -6.82
N ALA A 76 -8.93 4.23 -7.29
CA ALA A 76 -8.78 2.77 -7.26
C ALA A 76 -8.99 2.21 -5.84
N ILE A 77 -8.41 2.87 -4.84
CA ILE A 77 -8.54 2.45 -3.46
C ILE A 77 -9.97 2.69 -2.95
N LEU A 78 -10.56 3.84 -3.29
CA LEU A 78 -11.94 4.15 -2.91
C LEU A 78 -12.93 3.14 -3.48
N ILE A 79 -12.71 2.66 -4.70
CA ILE A 79 -13.57 1.66 -5.34
C ILE A 79 -13.61 0.37 -4.53
N LEU A 80 -12.49 -0.06 -3.95
CA LEU A 80 -12.49 -1.23 -3.07
C LEU A 80 -13.38 -1.02 -1.85
N GLY A 81 -13.42 0.19 -1.32
CA GLY A 81 -14.32 0.56 -0.23
C GLY A 81 -15.78 0.53 -0.65
N GLN A 82 -16.09 1.09 -1.82
CA GLN A 82 -17.45 1.12 -2.37
C GLN A 82 -17.96 -0.29 -2.66
N ALA A 83 -17.07 -1.20 -3.06
CA ALA A 83 -17.41 -2.58 -3.35
C ALA A 83 -17.48 -3.47 -2.10
N GLY A 84 -17.17 -2.93 -0.92
CA GLY A 84 -17.21 -3.69 0.33
C GLY A 84 -16.01 -4.61 0.57
N ILE A 85 -14.99 -4.52 -0.26
CA ILE A 85 -13.75 -5.31 -0.09
C ILE A 85 -12.94 -4.77 1.08
N LEU A 86 -12.90 -3.43 1.19
CA LEU A 86 -12.40 -2.73 2.36
C LEU A 86 -13.59 -2.04 3.06
N PRO A 87 -13.53 -1.86 4.39
CA PRO A 87 -14.46 -0.93 5.02
C PRO A 87 -14.32 0.44 4.36
N LEU A 88 -15.44 1.13 4.12
CA LEU A 88 -15.41 2.40 3.38
C LEU A 88 -14.55 3.46 4.07
N ASP A 89 -14.68 3.60 5.39
CA ASP A 89 -13.89 4.55 6.17
C ASP A 89 -12.39 4.23 6.11
N PHE A 90 -12.05 2.96 6.11
CA PHE A 90 -10.66 2.53 5.97
C PHE A 90 -10.12 2.87 4.58
N ALA A 91 -10.90 2.63 3.53
CA ALA A 91 -10.51 2.97 2.15
C ALA A 91 -10.25 4.48 2.02
N GLN A 92 -11.11 5.30 2.62
CA GLN A 92 -10.95 6.76 2.62
C GLN A 92 -9.67 7.20 3.34
N LYS A 93 -9.34 6.53 4.44
CA LYS A 93 -8.12 6.78 5.21
C LYS A 93 -6.87 6.36 4.44
N LEU A 94 -6.94 5.27 3.70
CA LEU A 94 -5.80 4.70 2.97
C LEU A 94 -5.55 5.38 1.63
N ALA A 95 -6.59 5.87 0.96
CA ALA A 95 -6.50 6.42 -0.40
C ALA A 95 -5.40 7.48 -0.60
N PRO A 96 -5.10 8.36 0.38
CA PRO A 96 -4.01 9.34 0.23
C PRO A 96 -2.63 8.75 -0.03
N ILE A 97 -2.43 7.44 0.18
CA ILE A 97 -1.15 6.80 -0.14
C ILE A 97 -0.80 6.94 -1.63
N ALA A 98 -1.80 7.10 -2.49
CA ALA A 98 -1.60 7.33 -3.92
C ALA A 98 -0.82 8.62 -4.18
N GLY A 99 -1.16 9.71 -3.49
CA GLY A 99 -0.44 10.98 -3.59
C GLY A 99 0.97 10.88 -3.03
N PHE A 100 1.13 10.19 -1.94
CA PHE A 100 2.45 9.97 -1.35
C PHE A 100 3.36 9.18 -2.30
N ARG A 101 2.83 8.13 -2.95
CA ARG A 101 3.58 7.39 -3.96
C ARG A 101 4.08 8.31 -5.07
N ASN A 102 3.23 9.23 -5.53
CA ASN A 102 3.60 10.18 -6.57
C ASN A 102 4.72 11.13 -6.12
N ILE A 103 4.69 11.57 -4.87
CA ILE A 103 5.76 12.39 -4.30
C ILE A 103 7.08 11.63 -4.31
N LEU A 104 7.09 10.39 -3.85
CA LEU A 104 8.30 9.56 -3.79
C LEU A 104 8.90 9.30 -5.18
N VAL A 105 8.06 9.18 -6.20
CA VAL A 105 8.51 8.88 -7.56
C VAL A 105 8.95 10.14 -8.32
N HIS A 106 8.22 11.25 -8.16
CA HIS A 106 8.40 12.44 -9.01
C HIS A 106 9.11 13.60 -8.33
N ASP A 107 9.01 13.71 -6.99
CA ASP A 107 9.52 14.85 -6.24
C ASP A 107 10.70 14.48 -5.32
N TYR A 108 11.50 13.52 -5.73
CA TYR A 108 12.57 12.94 -4.89
C TYR A 108 13.62 13.95 -4.40
N LEU A 109 13.71 15.13 -5.00
CA LEU A 109 14.66 16.17 -4.58
C LEU A 109 14.16 16.96 -3.37
N GLU A 110 12.88 16.99 -3.11
CA GLU A 110 12.25 17.83 -2.09
C GLU A 110 11.30 17.02 -1.18
N ILE A 111 11.67 15.77 -0.88
CA ILE A 111 10.84 14.93 -0.01
C ILE A 111 10.86 15.46 1.42
N ASP A 112 9.68 15.78 1.95
CA ASP A 112 9.49 16.24 3.31
C ASP A 112 9.59 15.07 4.29
N TRP A 113 10.54 15.13 5.21
CA TRP A 113 10.70 14.09 6.22
C TRP A 113 9.44 13.87 7.05
N GLU A 114 8.71 14.94 7.40
CA GLU A 114 7.49 14.80 8.21
C GLU A 114 6.44 13.95 7.49
N GLU A 115 6.33 14.08 6.19
CA GLU A 115 5.43 13.27 5.38
C GLU A 115 5.90 11.82 5.31
N VAL A 116 7.19 11.59 5.11
CA VAL A 116 7.80 10.26 5.13
C VAL A 116 7.57 9.59 6.49
N ASN A 117 7.83 10.31 7.58
CA ASN A 117 7.64 9.79 8.93
C ASN A 117 6.19 9.48 9.23
N SER A 118 5.26 10.32 8.80
CA SER A 118 3.83 10.07 8.98
C SER A 118 3.44 8.73 8.34
N ASN A 119 3.87 8.49 7.11
CA ASN A 119 3.58 7.23 6.42
C ASN A 119 4.30 6.05 7.08
N LEU A 120 5.52 6.25 7.55
CA LEU A 120 6.28 5.23 8.27
C LEU A 120 5.55 4.81 9.56
N GLN A 121 5.01 5.77 10.32
CA GLN A 121 4.28 5.46 11.55
C GLN A 121 2.94 4.77 11.28
N HIS A 122 2.38 4.89 10.07
CA HIS A 122 1.09 4.31 9.70
C HIS A 122 1.20 3.03 8.87
N ILE A 123 2.36 2.37 8.85
CA ILE A 123 2.51 1.11 8.08
C ILE A 123 1.60 -0.01 8.61
N GLY A 124 1.09 0.10 9.83
CA GLY A 124 0.06 -0.82 10.33
C GLY A 124 -1.20 -0.83 9.49
N ASP A 125 -1.54 0.29 8.86
CA ASP A 125 -2.68 0.36 7.94
C ASP A 125 -2.44 -0.54 6.72
N LEU A 126 -1.19 -0.67 6.28
CA LEU A 126 -0.85 -1.54 5.15
C LEU A 126 -0.98 -3.02 5.53
N GLU A 127 -0.67 -3.37 6.78
CA GLU A 127 -0.90 -4.73 7.29
C GLU A 127 -2.41 -5.03 7.32
N THR A 128 -3.21 -4.06 7.74
CA THR A 128 -4.67 -4.17 7.75
C THR A 128 -5.21 -4.34 6.34
N TYR A 129 -4.69 -3.57 5.40
CA TYR A 129 -5.05 -3.70 3.98
C TYR A 129 -4.78 -5.12 3.47
N MET A 130 -3.59 -5.65 3.75
CA MET A 130 -3.23 -7.00 3.35
C MET A 130 -4.24 -8.02 3.89
N GLN A 131 -4.66 -7.86 5.14
CA GLN A 131 -5.61 -8.78 5.76
C GLN A 131 -6.96 -8.74 5.06
N HIS A 132 -7.45 -7.55 4.74
CA HIS A 132 -8.73 -7.40 4.00
C HIS A 132 -8.66 -8.04 2.61
N VAL A 133 -7.53 -7.86 1.92
CA VAL A 133 -7.33 -8.47 0.59
C VAL A 133 -7.32 -10.00 0.71
N LYS A 134 -6.62 -10.54 1.69
CA LYS A 134 -6.58 -11.99 1.93
C LYS A 134 -7.96 -12.54 2.25
N ASN A 135 -8.75 -11.82 3.04
CA ASN A 135 -10.12 -12.22 3.37
C ASN A 135 -10.99 -12.25 2.12
N TRP A 136 -10.88 -11.23 1.27
CA TRP A 136 -11.61 -11.20 0.00
C TRP A 136 -11.23 -12.40 -0.89
N MET A 137 -9.94 -12.71 -0.98
CA MET A 137 -9.48 -13.86 -1.78
C MET A 137 -10.08 -15.18 -1.28
N ARG A 138 -10.13 -15.38 0.05
CA ARG A 138 -10.75 -16.57 0.63
C ARG A 138 -12.24 -16.66 0.33
N GLU A 139 -12.93 -15.52 0.39
CA GLU A 139 -14.36 -15.46 0.06
C GLU A 139 -14.61 -15.87 -1.40
N GLN A 140 -13.73 -15.41 -2.31
CA GLN A 140 -13.83 -15.79 -3.72
C GLN A 140 -13.60 -17.29 -3.92
N GLU A 141 -12.64 -17.88 -3.22
CA GLU A 141 -12.37 -19.31 -3.29
C GLU A 141 -13.54 -20.14 -2.74
N SER A 142 -14.15 -19.70 -1.65
CA SER A 142 -15.26 -20.44 -1.03
C SER A 142 -16.55 -20.40 -1.83
N THR A 143 -16.71 -19.43 -2.75
CA THR A 143 -17.92 -19.32 -3.60
C THR A 143 -17.76 -20.00 -4.96
N GLN A 144 -16.62 -20.59 -5.20
CA GLN A 144 -16.31 -21.34 -6.42
C GLN A 144 -16.36 -22.86 -6.16
#